data_5c2ebe80b90d981ab1044b5bc712875a
#
_entry.id   5c2ebe80b90d981ab1044b5bc712875a
#
_cell.length_a   1.000
_cell.length_b   1.000
_cell.length_c   1.000
_cell.angle_alpha   90.00
_cell.angle_beta   90.00
_cell.angle_gamma   90.00
#
_symmetry.space_group_name_H-M   'P 1'
#
loop_
_entity.id
_entity.type
_entity.pdbx_description
1 polymer ?
#
loop_
_entity_poly.entity_id
_entity_poly.type
_entity_poly.pdbx_seq_one_letter_code
_entity_poly.pdbx_strand_id
1 'polypeptide(L)'
;VSSKNIFVIPNGIDFQKFSPKKNIPRIPGQIITTASADVPLKGLDFTLEAVSKLKKDFPYIRLVIIGAARAGGHTERLIQKLKIEANIVYKTNLTKEEIATEYANSNIAIVSSLYEGFGFPVGEAMASGIPLIATNVASIPEITSTFAELIPASDSKSIERSIINILSNPPKYQSRADEGRKHIIENFDWYKISKSYEALIYRIIQDFKC
;
A
#
# COMPACT_ATOMS: atom_id res chain seq x y z
N VAL A 1 19.73 25.36 10.57
CA VAL A 1 19.91 25.18 9.12
C VAL A 1 18.89 26.09 8.43
N SER A 2 19.35 26.91 7.46
CA SER A 2 18.42 27.76 6.68
C SER A 2 17.54 26.88 5.80
N SER A 3 16.23 27.13 5.74
CA SER A 3 15.29 26.41 4.85
C SER A 3 15.67 26.48 3.37
N LYS A 4 16.49 27.46 2.99
CA LYS A 4 17.01 27.61 1.63
C LYS A 4 17.95 26.47 1.19
N ASN A 5 18.48 25.70 2.14
CA ASN A 5 19.42 24.60 1.90
C ASN A 5 18.80 23.22 2.13
N ILE A 6 17.48 23.14 2.21
CA ILE A 6 16.74 21.88 2.36
C ILE A 6 15.98 21.63 1.07
N PHE A 7 16.25 20.48 0.44
CA PHE A 7 15.58 20.04 -0.78
C PHE A 7 14.89 18.70 -0.49
N VAL A 8 13.61 18.60 -0.80
CA VAL A 8 12.86 17.37 -0.66
C VAL A 8 12.72 16.76 -2.06
N ILE A 9 13.35 15.59 -2.26
CA ILE A 9 13.21 14.80 -3.48
C ILE A 9 12.68 13.44 -3.04
N PRO A 10 11.46 13.05 -3.45
CA PRO A 10 10.87 11.78 -3.06
C PRO A 10 11.57 10.60 -3.71
N ASN A 11 11.28 9.38 -3.26
CA ASN A 11 11.64 8.18 -4.00
C ASN A 11 10.75 8.00 -5.23
N GLY A 12 11.23 7.29 -6.23
CA GLY A 12 10.43 6.88 -7.36
C GLY A 12 9.72 5.55 -7.13
N ILE A 13 8.70 5.27 -7.95
CA ILE A 13 7.96 4.02 -7.99
C ILE A 13 8.15 3.35 -9.34
N ASP A 14 8.37 2.05 -9.35
CA ASP A 14 8.48 1.24 -10.56
C ASP A 14 7.07 0.91 -11.12
N PHE A 15 6.42 1.93 -11.70
CA PHE A 15 5.07 1.82 -12.25
C PHE A 15 4.98 0.96 -13.54
N GLN A 16 6.11 0.60 -14.14
CA GLN A 16 6.14 -0.34 -15.26
C GLN A 16 5.94 -1.77 -14.74
N LYS A 17 6.63 -2.11 -13.68
CA LYS A 17 6.50 -3.39 -12.99
C LYS A 17 5.18 -3.50 -12.25
N PHE A 18 4.86 -2.53 -11.41
CA PHE A 18 3.59 -2.41 -10.71
C PHE A 18 2.56 -1.75 -11.63
N SER A 19 1.88 -2.57 -12.42
CA SER A 19 0.91 -2.10 -13.42
C SER A 19 -0.29 -3.04 -13.50
N PRO A 20 -1.46 -2.53 -13.91
CA PRO A 20 -2.61 -3.38 -14.20
C PRO A 20 -2.23 -4.43 -15.26
N LYS A 21 -2.53 -5.69 -15.00
CA LYS A 21 -2.24 -6.80 -15.94
C LYS A 21 -3.53 -7.24 -16.60
N LYS A 22 -3.71 -6.89 -17.90
CA LYS A 22 -4.95 -7.15 -18.66
C LYS A 22 -5.39 -8.61 -18.67
N ASN A 23 -4.45 -9.55 -18.60
CA ASN A 23 -4.72 -10.99 -18.67
C ASN A 23 -4.89 -11.65 -17.29
N ILE A 24 -4.86 -10.88 -16.21
CA ILE A 24 -4.99 -11.39 -14.86
C ILE A 24 -6.29 -10.83 -14.28
N PRO A 25 -7.35 -11.64 -14.13
CA PRO A 25 -8.57 -11.20 -13.48
C PRO A 25 -8.32 -11.01 -11.98
N ARG A 26 -8.94 -9.99 -11.42
CA ARG A 26 -8.96 -9.82 -9.97
C ARG A 26 -9.78 -10.92 -9.31
N ILE A 27 -9.29 -11.41 -8.20
CA ILE A 27 -9.96 -12.44 -7.41
C ILE A 27 -10.96 -11.75 -6.49
N PRO A 28 -12.27 -12.03 -6.61
CA PRO A 28 -13.29 -11.38 -5.78
C PRO A 28 -12.98 -11.51 -4.28
N GLY A 29 -13.06 -10.40 -3.56
CA GLY A 29 -12.79 -10.34 -2.11
C GLY A 29 -11.32 -10.48 -1.71
N GLN A 30 -10.39 -10.57 -2.64
CA GLN A 30 -8.97 -10.59 -2.29
C GLN A 30 -8.48 -9.21 -1.89
N ILE A 31 -8.00 -9.13 -0.67
CA ILE A 31 -7.31 -7.97 -0.09
C ILE A 31 -5.83 -8.28 -0.01
N ILE A 32 -4.97 -7.30 -0.27
CA ILE A 32 -3.52 -7.45 -0.16
C ILE A 32 -2.95 -6.44 0.84
N THR A 33 -1.99 -6.88 1.63
CA THR A 33 -1.14 -6.03 2.46
C THR A 33 0.31 -6.49 2.42
N THR A 34 1.23 -5.55 2.51
CA THR A 34 2.67 -5.85 2.61
C THR A 34 3.12 -5.55 4.03
N ALA A 35 3.21 -6.58 4.85
CA ALA A 35 3.57 -6.49 6.25
C ALA A 35 4.16 -7.80 6.74
N SER A 36 5.36 -7.78 7.29
CA SER A 36 5.88 -8.95 8.02
C SER A 36 5.15 -9.11 9.36
N ALA A 37 4.98 -10.36 9.78
CA ALA A 37 4.42 -10.68 11.09
C ALA A 37 5.23 -10.04 12.22
N ASP A 38 4.54 -9.67 13.30
CA ASP A 38 5.14 -9.12 14.51
C ASP A 38 5.96 -7.83 14.31
N VAL A 39 5.60 -7.01 13.30
CA VAL A 39 6.12 -5.67 13.11
C VAL A 39 5.03 -4.65 13.47
N PRO A 40 4.97 -4.16 14.74
CA PRO A 40 3.87 -3.34 15.24
C PRO A 40 3.62 -2.08 14.39
N LEU A 41 4.69 -1.45 13.88
CA LEU A 41 4.59 -0.24 13.05
C LEU A 41 3.83 -0.46 11.74
N LYS A 42 3.62 -1.70 11.29
CA LYS A 42 2.85 -2.02 10.09
C LYS A 42 1.34 -2.11 10.35
N GLY A 43 0.91 -2.10 11.62
CA GLY A 43 -0.50 -2.05 12.00
C GLY A 43 -1.33 -3.24 11.50
N LEU A 44 -0.70 -4.39 11.24
CA LEU A 44 -1.36 -5.57 10.69
C LEU A 44 -2.52 -6.05 11.56
N ASP A 45 -2.41 -5.90 12.88
CA ASP A 45 -3.44 -6.30 13.85
C ASP A 45 -4.80 -5.65 13.53
N PHE A 46 -4.81 -4.37 13.18
CA PHE A 46 -6.05 -3.64 12.85
C PHE A 46 -6.68 -4.15 11.55
N THR A 47 -5.86 -4.57 10.59
CA THR A 47 -6.34 -5.21 9.35
C THR A 47 -6.94 -6.59 9.63
N LEU A 48 -6.29 -7.40 10.48
CA LEU A 48 -6.80 -8.71 10.89
C LEU A 48 -8.12 -8.60 11.65
N GLU A 49 -8.25 -7.63 12.55
CA GLU A 49 -9.51 -7.36 13.25
C GLU A 49 -10.64 -6.97 12.29
N ALA A 50 -10.36 -6.12 11.30
CA ALA A 50 -11.35 -5.73 10.29
C ALA A 50 -11.81 -6.95 9.46
N VAL A 51 -10.88 -7.77 8.98
CA VAL A 51 -11.19 -8.99 8.23
C VAL A 51 -12.01 -9.95 9.07
N SER A 52 -11.73 -10.08 10.37
CA SER A 52 -12.47 -10.98 11.26
C SER A 52 -13.96 -10.60 11.40
N LYS A 53 -14.27 -9.32 11.34
CA LYS A 53 -15.65 -8.83 11.40
C LYS A 53 -16.40 -9.06 10.07
N LEU A 54 -15.68 -8.93 8.96
CA LEU A 54 -16.26 -9.03 7.62
C LEU A 54 -16.50 -10.47 7.16
N LYS A 55 -15.81 -11.47 7.71
CA LYS A 55 -15.89 -12.87 7.23
C LYS A 55 -17.29 -13.48 7.27
N LYS A 56 -18.18 -12.98 8.14
CA LYS A 56 -19.57 -13.46 8.25
C LYS A 56 -20.42 -13.00 7.07
N ASP A 57 -20.28 -11.72 6.70
CA ASP A 57 -21.09 -11.09 5.66
C ASP A 57 -20.45 -11.28 4.27
N PHE A 58 -19.13 -11.46 4.23
CA PHE A 58 -18.34 -11.70 3.03
C PHE A 58 -17.50 -12.98 3.19
N PRO A 59 -18.08 -14.17 3.13
CA PRO A 59 -17.36 -15.43 3.40
C PRO A 59 -16.25 -15.72 2.41
N TYR A 60 -16.26 -15.08 1.24
CA TYR A 60 -15.21 -15.18 0.22
C TYR A 60 -14.03 -14.22 0.45
N ILE A 61 -14.10 -13.37 1.51
CA ILE A 61 -13.01 -12.42 1.79
C ILE A 61 -11.76 -13.17 2.20
N ARG A 62 -10.63 -12.77 1.61
CA ARG A 62 -9.33 -13.30 1.99
C ARG A 62 -8.27 -12.19 2.00
N LEU A 63 -7.35 -12.27 2.94
CA LEU A 63 -6.23 -11.36 3.07
C LEU A 63 -4.94 -12.07 2.66
N VAL A 64 -4.32 -11.59 1.59
CA VAL A 64 -2.96 -11.97 1.18
C VAL A 64 -1.98 -11.06 1.92
N ILE A 65 -1.12 -11.65 2.72
CA ILE A 65 -0.07 -10.95 3.46
C ILE A 65 1.27 -11.26 2.80
N ILE A 66 1.88 -10.24 2.19
CA ILE A 66 3.23 -10.35 1.64
C ILE A 66 4.22 -9.97 2.74
N GLY A 67 4.95 -10.97 3.22
CA GLY A 67 5.90 -10.82 4.32
C GLY A 67 6.18 -12.13 5.03
N ALA A 68 7.14 -12.14 5.93
CA ALA A 68 7.47 -13.31 6.71
C ALA A 68 6.40 -13.60 7.76
N ALA A 69 5.90 -14.84 7.79
CA ALA A 69 5.15 -15.35 8.92
C ALA A 69 6.11 -15.70 10.07
N ARG A 70 5.63 -15.63 11.31
CA ARG A 70 6.40 -16.01 12.49
C ARG A 70 5.61 -17.02 13.31
N ALA A 71 6.06 -18.28 13.30
CA ALA A 71 5.45 -19.34 14.08
C ALA A 71 5.52 -19.04 15.59
N GLY A 72 4.41 -19.22 16.31
CA GLY A 72 4.26 -18.90 17.72
C GLY A 72 4.31 -17.39 18.04
N GLY A 73 4.32 -16.53 17.02
CA GLY A 73 4.36 -15.09 17.18
C GLY A 73 3.02 -14.48 17.61
N HIS A 74 3.03 -13.17 17.87
CA HIS A 74 1.82 -12.42 18.23
C HIS A 74 0.76 -12.49 17.12
N THR A 75 1.17 -12.27 15.88
CA THR A 75 0.27 -12.25 14.73
C THR A 75 -0.44 -13.60 14.52
N GLU A 76 0.29 -14.72 14.66
CA GLU A 76 -0.32 -16.05 14.54
C GLU A 76 -1.35 -16.30 15.65
N ARG A 77 -1.00 -15.99 16.91
CA ARG A 77 -1.96 -16.10 18.03
C ARG A 77 -3.19 -15.21 17.84
N LEU A 78 -3.02 -14.01 17.27
CA LEU A 78 -4.14 -13.12 16.97
C LEU A 78 -5.05 -13.72 15.89
N ILE A 79 -4.50 -14.26 14.81
CA ILE A 79 -5.25 -14.95 13.74
C ILE A 79 -6.10 -16.09 14.31
N GLN A 80 -5.50 -16.94 15.17
CA GLN A 80 -6.20 -18.02 15.86
C GLN A 80 -7.30 -17.51 16.79
N LYS A 81 -7.00 -16.49 17.61
CA LYS A 81 -7.99 -15.84 18.51
C LYS A 81 -9.19 -15.29 17.73
N LEU A 82 -8.94 -14.69 16.57
CA LEU A 82 -9.97 -14.13 15.69
C LEU A 82 -10.68 -15.21 14.84
N LYS A 83 -10.17 -16.43 14.83
CA LYS A 83 -10.68 -17.59 14.05
C LYS A 83 -10.77 -17.27 12.54
N ILE A 84 -9.71 -16.68 11.98
CA ILE A 84 -9.64 -16.26 10.57
C ILE A 84 -8.55 -16.99 9.76
N GLU A 85 -8.06 -18.11 10.23
CA GLU A 85 -6.98 -18.88 9.58
C GLU A 85 -7.32 -19.19 8.11
N ALA A 86 -8.57 -19.55 7.84
CA ALA A 86 -9.06 -19.85 6.49
C ALA A 86 -9.11 -18.62 5.56
N ASN A 87 -9.09 -17.41 6.14
CA ASN A 87 -9.13 -16.16 5.39
C ASN A 87 -7.74 -15.58 5.11
N ILE A 88 -6.67 -16.15 5.68
CA ILE A 88 -5.31 -15.61 5.60
C ILE A 88 -4.45 -16.45 4.67
N VAL A 89 -3.73 -15.77 3.78
CA VAL A 89 -2.75 -16.38 2.89
C VAL A 89 -1.42 -15.63 3.05
N TYR A 90 -0.43 -16.27 3.65
CA TYR A 90 0.92 -15.73 3.69
C TYR A 90 1.67 -16.05 2.39
N LYS A 91 2.39 -15.07 1.86
CA LYS A 91 3.31 -15.21 0.74
C LYS A 91 4.66 -14.61 1.10
N THR A 92 5.68 -15.43 1.08
CA THR A 92 7.05 -15.07 1.50
C THR A 92 8.03 -15.29 0.35
N ASN A 93 9.17 -14.61 0.40
CA ASN A 93 10.27 -14.79 -0.57
C ASN A 93 9.86 -14.54 -2.03
N LEU A 94 8.87 -13.68 -2.24
CA LEU A 94 8.44 -13.31 -3.58
C LEU A 94 9.43 -12.34 -4.24
N THR A 95 9.64 -12.51 -5.53
CA THR A 95 10.29 -11.51 -6.39
C THR A 95 9.39 -10.28 -6.54
N LYS A 96 9.95 -9.17 -6.99
CA LYS A 96 9.14 -7.96 -7.26
C LYS A 96 8.07 -8.20 -8.33
N GLU A 97 8.33 -9.06 -9.30
CA GLU A 97 7.40 -9.47 -10.35
C GLU A 97 6.20 -10.23 -9.78
N GLU A 98 6.46 -11.15 -8.86
CA GLU A 98 5.42 -11.91 -8.17
C GLU A 98 4.60 -11.01 -7.26
N ILE A 99 5.23 -10.08 -6.52
CA ILE A 99 4.53 -9.07 -5.72
C ILE A 99 3.61 -8.22 -6.60
N ALA A 100 4.10 -7.74 -7.74
CA ALA A 100 3.29 -6.97 -8.68
C ALA A 100 2.10 -7.79 -9.23
N THR A 101 2.28 -9.10 -9.38
CA THR A 101 1.20 -10.01 -9.78
C THR A 101 0.15 -10.15 -8.68
N GLU A 102 0.56 -10.23 -7.41
CA GLU A 102 -0.37 -10.27 -6.30
C GLU A 102 -1.19 -8.98 -6.16
N TYR A 103 -0.56 -7.82 -6.36
CA TYR A 103 -1.31 -6.55 -6.44
C TYR A 103 -2.34 -6.59 -7.57
N ALA A 104 -1.93 -7.02 -8.78
CA ALA A 104 -2.83 -7.08 -9.93
C ALA A 104 -4.02 -8.04 -9.73
N ASN A 105 -3.84 -9.12 -8.97
CA ASN A 105 -4.88 -10.10 -8.62
C ASN A 105 -5.85 -9.58 -7.54
N SER A 106 -5.52 -8.52 -6.82
CA SER A 106 -6.27 -8.10 -5.64
C SER A 106 -7.32 -7.03 -5.97
N ASN A 107 -8.43 -7.04 -5.22
CA ASN A 107 -9.47 -6.02 -5.34
C ASN A 107 -9.16 -4.77 -4.54
N ILE A 108 -8.45 -4.91 -3.41
CA ILE A 108 -8.19 -3.83 -2.45
C ILE A 108 -6.78 -4.01 -1.92
N ALA A 109 -6.00 -2.92 -1.84
CA ALA A 109 -4.79 -2.87 -1.05
C ALA A 109 -5.05 -2.17 0.28
N ILE A 110 -4.40 -2.65 1.36
CA ILE A 110 -4.44 -2.01 2.66
C ILE A 110 -3.03 -1.75 3.15
N VAL A 111 -2.76 -0.50 3.54
CA VAL A 111 -1.54 -0.08 4.21
C VAL A 111 -1.93 0.55 5.54
N SER A 112 -1.99 -0.26 6.59
CA SER A 112 -2.43 0.12 7.95
C SER A 112 -1.31 0.62 8.85
N SER A 113 -0.18 1.03 8.28
CA SER A 113 1.02 1.43 9.00
C SER A 113 0.77 2.55 10.00
N LEU A 114 1.41 2.47 11.17
CA LEU A 114 1.40 3.52 12.18
C LEU A 114 2.43 4.61 11.87
N TYR A 115 3.41 4.28 11.04
CA TYR A 115 4.44 5.19 10.54
C TYR A 115 5.02 4.66 9.22
N GLU A 116 5.26 5.53 8.26
CA GLU A 116 5.95 5.24 6.99
C GLU A 116 6.91 6.37 6.63
N GLY A 117 8.16 6.02 6.36
CA GLY A 117 9.16 6.99 5.92
C GLY A 117 8.89 7.51 4.50
N PHE A 118 8.58 6.62 3.57
CA PHE A 118 8.12 6.94 2.23
C PHE A 118 6.81 6.23 1.88
N GLY A 119 6.70 4.92 2.11
CA GLY A 119 5.50 4.15 1.81
C GLY A 119 5.52 3.50 0.44
N PHE A 120 6.58 2.74 0.11
CA PHE A 120 6.62 1.97 -1.13
C PHE A 120 5.36 1.14 -1.38
N PRO A 121 4.78 0.43 -0.39
CA PRO A 121 3.53 -0.32 -0.60
C PRO A 121 2.35 0.54 -1.05
N VAL A 122 2.29 1.80 -0.61
CA VAL A 122 1.28 2.77 -1.05
C VAL A 122 1.46 3.08 -2.54
N GLY A 123 2.67 3.46 -2.94
CA GLY A 123 2.98 3.77 -4.33
C GLY A 123 2.81 2.57 -5.26
N GLU A 124 3.20 1.36 -4.81
CA GLU A 124 3.06 0.11 -5.56
C GLU A 124 1.59 -0.27 -5.78
N ALA A 125 0.74 -0.12 -4.76
CA ALA A 125 -0.70 -0.34 -4.86
C ALA A 125 -1.34 0.64 -5.86
N MET A 126 -1.05 1.93 -5.72
CA MET A 126 -1.56 2.96 -6.63
C MET A 126 -1.06 2.74 -8.06
N ALA A 127 0.22 2.43 -8.24
CA ALA A 127 0.79 2.10 -9.56
C ALA A 127 0.12 0.87 -10.19
N SER A 128 -0.30 -0.10 -9.40
CA SER A 128 -1.06 -1.28 -9.85
C SER A 128 -2.53 -0.97 -10.19
N GLY A 129 -2.99 0.27 -9.97
CA GLY A 129 -4.35 0.70 -10.30
C GLY A 129 -5.43 -0.03 -9.52
N ILE A 130 -5.17 -0.37 -8.24
CA ILE A 130 -6.16 -1.00 -7.36
C ILE A 130 -6.62 -0.03 -6.27
N PRO A 131 -7.89 -0.10 -5.83
CA PRO A 131 -8.37 0.68 -4.70
C PRO A 131 -7.48 0.51 -3.46
N LEU A 132 -7.10 1.63 -2.85
CA LEU A 132 -6.21 1.67 -1.69
C LEU A 132 -6.90 2.24 -0.47
N ILE A 133 -6.79 1.53 0.65
CA ILE A 133 -7.07 2.01 2.00
C ILE A 133 -5.73 2.23 2.69
N ALA A 134 -5.46 3.42 3.20
CA ALA A 134 -4.20 3.70 3.87
C ALA A 134 -4.41 4.60 5.10
N THR A 135 -3.53 4.49 6.08
CA THR A 135 -3.56 5.36 7.25
C THR A 135 -3.09 6.77 6.92
N ASN A 136 -3.74 7.77 7.52
CA ASN A 136 -3.37 9.17 7.37
C ASN A 136 -2.21 9.54 8.30
N VAL A 137 -1.02 8.99 8.01
CA VAL A 137 0.20 9.20 8.82
C VAL A 137 1.42 9.49 7.97
N ALA A 138 2.33 10.29 8.51
CA ALA A 138 3.65 10.58 7.94
C ALA A 138 3.59 10.93 6.45
N SER A 139 4.34 10.23 5.59
CA SER A 139 4.43 10.48 4.15
C SER A 139 3.22 9.98 3.32
N ILE A 140 2.34 9.17 3.90
CA ILE A 140 1.24 8.54 3.13
C ILE A 140 0.33 9.57 2.44
N PRO A 141 -0.15 10.63 3.10
CA PRO A 141 -0.99 11.64 2.44
C PRO A 141 -0.29 12.36 1.28
N GLU A 142 1.04 12.56 1.37
CA GLU A 142 1.82 13.21 0.32
C GLU A 142 1.86 12.36 -0.97
N ILE A 143 1.93 11.02 -0.82
CA ILE A 143 1.94 10.09 -1.95
C ILE A 143 0.54 9.88 -2.51
N THR A 144 -0.45 9.72 -1.63
CA THR A 144 -1.81 9.35 -2.05
C THR A 144 -2.60 10.52 -2.60
N SER A 145 -2.27 11.76 -2.19
CA SER A 145 -3.11 12.93 -2.46
C SER A 145 -4.57 12.62 -2.07
N THR A 146 -5.51 12.70 -3.01
CA THR A 146 -6.95 12.41 -2.82
C THR A 146 -7.35 11.02 -3.36
N PHE A 147 -6.40 10.22 -3.81
CA PHE A 147 -6.66 9.00 -4.58
C PHE A 147 -6.73 7.71 -3.75
N ALA A 148 -6.62 7.80 -2.42
CA ALA A 148 -6.82 6.68 -1.50
C ALA A 148 -7.91 6.97 -0.47
N GLU A 149 -8.47 5.93 0.14
CA GLU A 149 -9.27 6.05 1.36
C GLU A 149 -8.33 6.23 2.54
N LEU A 150 -8.14 7.50 2.97
CA LEU A 150 -7.33 7.79 4.15
C LEU A 150 -8.15 7.61 5.43
N ILE A 151 -7.62 6.81 6.34
CA ILE A 151 -8.25 6.45 7.60
C ILE A 151 -7.36 6.83 8.80
N PRO A 152 -7.91 7.01 10.01
CA PRO A 152 -7.10 7.15 11.21
C PRO A 152 -6.23 5.91 11.46
N ALA A 153 -5.03 6.11 12.01
CA ALA A 153 -4.21 5.00 12.46
C ALA A 153 -4.89 4.26 13.63
N SER A 154 -4.59 2.97 13.78
CA SER A 154 -5.12 2.11 14.86
C SER A 154 -6.65 1.99 14.88
N ASP A 155 -7.31 2.12 13.73
CA ASP A 155 -8.77 2.08 13.63
C ASP A 155 -9.27 0.95 12.71
N SER A 156 -9.46 -0.24 13.27
CA SER A 156 -10.00 -1.39 12.56
C SER A 156 -11.44 -1.18 12.05
N LYS A 157 -12.24 -0.33 12.70
CA LYS A 157 -13.61 -0.02 12.26
C LYS A 157 -13.62 0.83 10.99
N SER A 158 -12.68 1.76 10.87
CA SER A 158 -12.52 2.55 9.64
C SER A 158 -12.02 1.68 8.49
N ILE A 159 -11.12 0.71 8.73
CA ILE A 159 -10.71 -0.28 7.72
C ILE A 159 -11.91 -1.08 7.26
N GLU A 160 -12.69 -1.66 8.19
CA GLU A 160 -13.90 -2.44 7.91
C GLU A 160 -14.88 -1.66 7.03
N ARG A 161 -15.24 -0.44 7.43
CA ARG A 161 -16.14 0.44 6.70
C ARG A 161 -15.64 0.75 5.29
N SER A 162 -14.35 1.05 5.13
CA SER A 162 -13.75 1.33 3.82
C SER A 162 -13.78 0.11 2.90
N ILE A 163 -13.54 -1.10 3.42
CA ILE A 163 -13.68 -2.34 2.64
C ILE A 163 -15.11 -2.50 2.14
N ILE A 164 -16.11 -2.36 3.03
CA ILE A 164 -17.54 -2.44 2.66
C ILE A 164 -17.89 -1.43 1.57
N ASN A 165 -17.46 -0.18 1.72
CA ASN A 165 -17.73 0.89 0.76
C ASN A 165 -17.15 0.56 -0.62
N ILE A 166 -15.91 0.07 -0.68
CA ILE A 166 -15.24 -0.31 -1.94
C ILE A 166 -15.97 -1.49 -2.59
N LEU A 167 -16.32 -2.52 -1.82
CA LEU A 167 -17.01 -3.70 -2.34
C LEU A 167 -18.46 -3.38 -2.78
N SER A 168 -19.11 -2.38 -2.16
CA SER A 168 -20.46 -1.96 -2.51
C SER A 168 -20.52 -1.04 -3.74
N ASN A 169 -19.44 -0.37 -4.11
CA ASN A 169 -19.40 0.54 -5.26
C ASN A 169 -18.09 0.43 -6.05
N PRO A 170 -17.78 -0.75 -6.63
CA PRO A 170 -16.52 -1.00 -7.31
C PRO A 170 -16.19 0.01 -8.43
N PRO A 171 -17.14 0.46 -9.29
CA PRO A 171 -16.81 1.39 -10.36
C PRO A 171 -16.27 2.74 -9.88
N LYS A 172 -16.85 3.29 -8.80
CA LYS A 172 -16.39 4.56 -8.20
C LYS A 172 -14.94 4.46 -7.74
N TYR A 173 -14.63 3.40 -6.99
CA TYR A 173 -13.30 3.22 -6.42
C TYR A 173 -12.26 2.79 -7.45
N GLN A 174 -12.69 2.09 -8.52
CA GLN A 174 -11.80 1.80 -9.64
C GLN A 174 -11.42 3.06 -10.41
N SER A 175 -12.38 3.94 -10.73
CA SER A 175 -12.09 5.22 -11.38
C SER A 175 -11.08 6.04 -10.57
N ARG A 176 -11.25 6.11 -9.24
CA ARG A 176 -10.30 6.79 -8.34
C ARG A 176 -8.92 6.13 -8.33
N ALA A 177 -8.85 4.81 -8.38
CA ALA A 177 -7.59 4.08 -8.46
C ALA A 177 -6.86 4.30 -9.79
N ASP A 178 -7.60 4.42 -10.89
CA ASP A 178 -7.05 4.72 -12.21
C ASP A 178 -6.44 6.13 -12.27
N GLU A 179 -7.08 7.10 -11.63
CA GLU A 179 -6.53 8.46 -11.46
C GLU A 179 -5.32 8.47 -10.53
N GLY A 180 -5.36 7.68 -9.44
CA GLY A 180 -4.23 7.50 -8.54
C GLY A 180 -3.00 6.92 -9.25
N ARG A 181 -3.22 5.99 -10.17
CA ARG A 181 -2.13 5.47 -11.01
C ARG A 181 -1.52 6.57 -11.90
N LYS A 182 -2.33 7.42 -12.54
CA LYS A 182 -1.83 8.55 -13.34
C LYS A 182 -0.98 9.49 -12.48
N HIS A 183 -1.46 9.80 -11.27
CA HIS A 183 -0.73 10.61 -10.30
C HIS A 183 0.65 10.04 -9.97
N ILE A 184 0.77 8.71 -9.74
CA ILE A 184 2.07 8.06 -9.50
C ILE A 184 2.99 8.19 -10.73
N ILE A 185 2.50 7.94 -11.93
CA ILE A 185 3.28 8.05 -13.17
C ILE A 185 3.78 9.48 -13.39
N GLU A 186 2.97 10.46 -13.06
CA GLU A 186 3.30 11.87 -13.27
C GLU A 186 4.32 12.40 -12.24
N ASN A 187 4.20 11.99 -10.98
CA ASN A 187 4.92 12.62 -9.88
C ASN A 187 6.03 11.75 -9.26
N PHE A 188 5.98 10.41 -9.43
CA PHE A 188 6.91 9.47 -8.78
C PHE A 188 7.65 8.57 -9.77
N ASP A 189 7.82 9.01 -11.02
CA ASP A 189 8.63 8.33 -12.02
C ASP A 189 10.13 8.40 -11.65
N TRP A 190 10.79 7.25 -11.55
CA TRP A 190 12.23 7.18 -11.26
C TRP A 190 13.08 8.02 -12.20
N TYR A 191 12.72 8.10 -13.49
CA TYR A 191 13.45 8.92 -14.44
C TYR A 191 13.37 10.42 -14.07
N LYS A 192 12.18 10.92 -13.75
CA LYS A 192 11.97 12.31 -13.33
C LYS A 192 12.68 12.60 -12.01
N ILE A 193 12.60 11.68 -11.06
CA ILE A 193 13.25 11.79 -9.75
C ILE A 193 14.77 11.83 -9.90
N SER A 194 15.36 10.95 -10.73
CA SER A 194 16.82 10.96 -10.98
C SER A 194 17.28 12.27 -11.61
N LYS A 195 16.51 12.87 -12.51
CA LYS A 195 16.81 14.19 -13.07
C LYS A 195 16.77 15.30 -12.02
N SER A 196 15.87 15.20 -11.04
CA SER A 196 15.85 16.16 -9.92
C SER A 196 17.10 16.07 -9.05
N TYR A 197 17.60 14.86 -8.77
CA TYR A 197 18.88 14.64 -8.09
C TYR A 197 20.06 15.21 -8.92
N GLU A 198 20.09 14.90 -10.21
CA GLU A 198 21.13 15.40 -11.12
C GLU A 198 21.18 16.93 -11.12
N ALA A 199 20.05 17.59 -11.28
CA ALA A 199 19.95 19.05 -11.26
C ALA A 199 20.41 19.65 -9.93
N LEU A 200 20.05 19.05 -8.80
CA LEU A 200 20.50 19.50 -7.48
C LEU A 200 22.01 19.37 -7.33
N ILE A 201 22.59 18.24 -7.74
CA ILE A 201 24.05 18.00 -7.68
C ILE A 201 24.79 19.04 -8.55
N TYR A 202 24.36 19.29 -9.78
CA TYR A 202 24.96 20.30 -10.64
C TYR A 202 24.93 21.69 -10.02
N ARG A 203 23.80 22.09 -9.43
CA ARG A 203 23.66 23.36 -8.72
C ARG A 203 24.67 23.49 -7.57
N ILE A 204 24.75 22.45 -6.72
CA ILE A 204 25.69 22.43 -5.59
C ILE A 204 27.13 22.59 -6.08
N ILE A 205 27.52 21.85 -7.13
CA ILE A 205 28.89 21.92 -7.69
C ILE A 205 29.19 23.33 -8.22
N GLN A 206 28.23 24.00 -8.84
CA GLN A 206 28.41 25.38 -9.33
C GLN A 206 28.56 26.38 -8.18
N ASP A 207 27.74 26.25 -7.13
CA ASP A 207 27.78 27.12 -5.95
C ASP A 207 29.11 26.97 -5.17
N PHE A 208 29.81 25.83 -5.27
CA PHE A 208 31.14 25.63 -4.66
C PHE A 208 32.30 26.10 -5.54
N LYS A 209 32.08 26.45 -6.81
CA LYS A 209 33.14 26.94 -7.73
C LYS A 209 33.25 28.48 -7.75
N CYS A 210 32.32 29.16 -7.08
CA CYS A 210 32.37 30.61 -6.85
C CYS A 210 32.86 30.92 -5.43
#